data_aef8fc147edf250c0d8b7862dfda42ec
#
_entry.id   aef8fc147edf250c0d8b7862dfda42ec
#
_cell.length_a   1.000
_cell.length_b   1.000
_cell.length_c   1.000
_cell.angle_alpha   90.00
_cell.angle_beta   90.00
_cell.angle_gamma   90.00
#
_symmetry.space_group_name_H-M   'P 1'
#
loop_
_entity.id
_entity.type
_entity.pdbx_description
1 polymer ?
#
loop_
_entity_poly.entity_id
_entity_poly.type
_entity_poly.pdbx_seq_one_letter_code
_entity_poly.pdbx_strand_id
1 'polypeptide(L)'
;MAASRPRTRSAAREHIVTIDTDSAPRIMFSGENFAVEDLPIGTRCIYPKAPLAGIDNRVAAIRYALNHPEGMDPLHSMLKPGMKVTIAVDDISMPLPMMRTPDIRQTVLEIVCEMLTD
;
A
#
# COMPACT_ATOMS: atom_id res chain seq x y z
N MET A 1 -45.16 -1.61 -0.09
CA MET A 1 -44.27 -0.42 -0.02
C MET A 1 -43.19 -0.69 1.04
N ALA A 2 -42.01 -1.07 0.63
CA ALA A 2 -40.87 -1.34 1.55
C ALA A 2 -40.12 -0.03 1.78
N ALA A 3 -40.10 0.42 3.04
CA ALA A 3 -39.39 1.62 3.45
C ALA A 3 -37.88 1.43 3.31
N SER A 4 -37.28 2.24 2.44
CA SER A 4 -35.81 2.34 2.28
C SER A 4 -35.20 2.82 3.62
N ARG A 5 -34.40 1.96 4.25
CA ARG A 5 -33.59 2.36 5.40
C ARG A 5 -32.51 3.37 4.94
N PRO A 6 -32.34 4.50 5.64
CA PRO A 6 -31.27 5.42 5.29
C PRO A 6 -29.92 4.75 5.52
N ARG A 7 -29.04 4.76 4.51
CA ARG A 7 -27.66 4.34 4.62
C ARG A 7 -26.94 5.32 5.55
N THR A 8 -26.81 4.98 6.80
CA THR A 8 -25.96 5.71 7.76
C THR A 8 -24.54 5.76 7.20
N ARG A 9 -23.98 6.96 7.09
CA ARG A 9 -22.57 7.19 6.77
C ARG A 9 -21.73 6.34 7.73
N SER A 10 -20.86 5.51 7.15
CA SER A 10 -19.92 4.63 7.83
C SER A 10 -19.22 5.36 8.98
N ALA A 11 -19.53 4.96 10.22
CA ALA A 11 -18.58 5.12 11.31
C ALA A 11 -17.26 4.48 10.87
N ALA A 12 -16.13 5.10 11.22
CA ALA A 12 -14.81 4.57 10.89
C ALA A 12 -14.79 3.08 11.31
N ARG A 13 -14.60 2.17 10.34
CA ARG A 13 -14.57 0.75 10.63
C ARG A 13 -13.48 0.50 11.65
N GLU A 14 -13.80 -0.20 12.69
CA GLU A 14 -12.79 -0.69 13.62
C GLU A 14 -11.76 -1.50 12.83
N HIS A 15 -10.50 -1.27 13.11
CA HIS A 15 -9.40 -1.96 12.45
C HIS A 15 -9.41 -3.48 12.72
N ILE A 16 -9.93 -3.88 13.86
CA ILE A 16 -10.09 -5.28 14.25
C ILE A 16 -11.56 -5.51 14.62
N VAL A 17 -12.17 -6.47 13.95
CA VAL A 17 -13.55 -6.88 14.20
C VAL A 17 -13.51 -8.31 14.72
N THR A 18 -14.11 -8.56 15.88
CA THR A 18 -14.28 -9.92 16.39
C THR A 18 -15.62 -10.46 15.94
N ILE A 19 -15.64 -11.67 15.40
CA ILE A 19 -16.84 -12.36 14.92
C ILE A 19 -17.68 -12.80 16.13
N ASP A 20 -18.94 -12.47 16.10
CA ASP A 20 -19.97 -12.84 17.05
C ASP A 20 -21.17 -13.54 16.35
N THR A 21 -22.25 -13.81 17.11
CA THR A 21 -23.46 -14.47 16.61
C THR A 21 -24.22 -13.67 15.56
N ASP A 22 -24.06 -12.35 15.53
CA ASP A 22 -24.78 -11.43 14.64
C ASP A 22 -23.92 -10.99 13.45
N SER A 23 -22.70 -11.50 13.39
CA SER A 23 -21.74 -11.16 12.34
C SER A 23 -22.16 -11.78 11.01
N ALA A 24 -22.20 -10.96 9.96
CA ALA A 24 -22.43 -11.45 8.60
C ALA A 24 -21.22 -12.25 8.08
N PRO A 25 -21.44 -13.20 7.13
CA PRO A 25 -20.38 -13.92 6.45
C PRO A 25 -19.33 -12.99 5.86
N ARG A 26 -18.11 -13.47 5.73
CA ARG A 26 -16.97 -12.71 5.19
C ARG A 26 -16.60 -13.15 3.78
N ILE A 27 -16.33 -12.18 2.92
CA ILE A 27 -15.79 -12.44 1.58
C ILE A 27 -14.30 -12.63 1.72
N MET A 28 -13.79 -13.74 1.22
CA MET A 28 -12.38 -14.11 1.25
C MET A 28 -11.91 -14.47 -0.16
N PHE A 29 -10.62 -14.26 -0.43
CA PHE A 29 -9.99 -14.78 -1.64
C PHE A 29 -9.80 -16.29 -1.53
N SER A 30 -10.16 -17.03 -2.58
CA SER A 30 -9.96 -18.46 -2.71
C SER A 30 -9.41 -18.77 -4.10
N GLY A 31 -8.09 -18.77 -4.24
CA GLY A 31 -7.42 -18.84 -5.54
C GLY A 31 -7.79 -17.65 -6.42
N GLU A 32 -8.36 -17.89 -7.59
CA GLU A 32 -8.82 -16.85 -8.55
C GLU A 32 -10.25 -16.38 -8.27
N ASN A 33 -10.93 -16.93 -7.27
CA ASN A 33 -12.32 -16.66 -6.96
C ASN A 33 -12.48 -16.03 -5.57
N PHE A 34 -13.72 -15.62 -5.30
CA PHE A 34 -14.14 -15.23 -3.97
C PHE A 34 -14.97 -16.35 -3.33
N ALA A 35 -14.70 -16.64 -2.07
CA ALA A 35 -15.55 -17.44 -1.21
C ALA A 35 -16.28 -16.54 -0.20
N VAL A 36 -17.49 -16.93 0.17
CA VAL A 36 -18.26 -16.30 1.24
C VAL A 36 -18.35 -17.30 2.38
N GLU A 37 -17.72 -16.98 3.51
CA GLU A 37 -17.53 -17.91 4.60
C GLU A 37 -18.08 -17.38 5.92
N ASP A 38 -18.74 -18.28 6.66
CA ASP A 38 -19.10 -18.05 8.05
C ASP A 38 -17.93 -18.41 8.95
N LEU A 39 -17.30 -17.40 9.52
CA LEU A 39 -16.15 -17.59 10.37
C LEU A 39 -16.57 -17.98 11.80
N PRO A 40 -15.80 -18.84 12.49
CA PRO A 40 -16.07 -19.22 13.88
C PRO A 40 -16.17 -18.00 14.82
N ILE A 41 -17.08 -18.07 15.80
CA ILE A 41 -17.23 -17.03 16.83
C ILE A 41 -15.88 -16.85 17.55
N GLY A 42 -15.50 -15.60 17.80
CA GLY A 42 -14.22 -15.23 18.40
C GLY A 42 -13.09 -15.03 17.37
N THR A 43 -13.30 -15.34 16.08
CA THR A 43 -12.32 -15.02 15.03
C THR A 43 -12.09 -13.51 14.96
N ARG A 44 -10.84 -13.09 14.92
CA ARG A 44 -10.44 -11.69 14.76
C ARG A 44 -10.15 -11.38 13.30
N CYS A 45 -11.01 -10.58 12.67
CA CYS A 45 -10.81 -10.08 11.33
C CYS A 45 -10.03 -8.75 11.39
N ILE A 46 -8.83 -8.72 10.80
CA ILE A 46 -7.97 -7.54 10.77
C ILE A 46 -8.17 -6.87 9.41
N TYR A 47 -8.60 -5.62 9.44
CA TYR A 47 -8.78 -4.80 8.23
C TYR A 47 -7.67 -3.75 8.12
N PRO A 48 -7.36 -3.30 6.90
CA PRO A 48 -6.47 -2.17 6.74
C PRO A 48 -6.98 -0.95 7.51
N LYS A 49 -6.08 -0.21 8.13
CA LYS A 49 -6.40 1.10 8.70
C LYS A 49 -6.79 2.07 7.58
N ALA A 50 -7.43 3.17 7.96
CA ALA A 50 -7.67 4.26 7.00
C ALA A 50 -6.36 4.69 6.34
N PRO A 51 -6.36 4.99 5.03
CA PRO A 51 -5.18 5.47 4.34
C PRO A 51 -4.63 6.73 5.04
N LEU A 52 -3.31 6.82 5.12
CA LEU A 52 -2.65 8.04 5.55
C LEU A 52 -2.88 9.15 4.52
N ALA A 53 -2.76 10.41 4.95
CA ALA A 53 -2.75 11.53 4.02
C ALA A 53 -1.60 11.37 3.02
N GLY A 54 -1.84 11.73 1.77
CA GLY A 54 -0.80 11.72 0.74
C GLY A 54 0.32 12.72 1.05
N ILE A 55 1.50 12.46 0.53
CA ILE A 55 2.64 13.38 0.63
C ILE A 55 2.50 14.45 -0.46
N ASP A 56 2.47 15.73 -0.08
CA ASP A 56 2.27 16.85 -1.00
C ASP A 56 3.36 16.95 -2.05
N ASN A 57 4.63 16.84 -1.62
CA ASN A 57 5.79 16.87 -2.51
C ASN A 57 6.53 15.53 -2.51
N ARG A 58 6.03 14.59 -3.34
CA ARG A 58 6.59 13.25 -3.45
C ARG A 58 8.04 13.23 -3.96
N VAL A 59 8.41 14.13 -4.87
CA VAL A 59 9.78 14.20 -5.43
C VAL A 59 10.77 14.59 -4.33
N ALA A 60 10.46 15.63 -3.56
CA ALA A 60 11.30 16.04 -2.44
C ALA A 60 11.39 14.94 -1.37
N ALA A 61 10.29 14.24 -1.08
CA ALA A 61 10.29 13.15 -0.11
C ALA A 61 11.15 11.97 -0.55
N ILE A 62 11.10 11.59 -1.84
CA ILE A 62 11.93 10.51 -2.40
C ILE A 62 13.41 10.90 -2.32
N ARG A 63 13.79 12.11 -2.77
CA ARG A 63 15.17 12.59 -2.68
C ARG A 63 15.66 12.64 -1.24
N TYR A 64 14.80 13.10 -0.32
CA TYR A 64 15.13 13.09 1.10
C TYR A 64 15.41 11.68 1.62
N ALA A 65 14.56 10.72 1.32
CA ALA A 65 14.72 9.33 1.77
C ALA A 65 16.00 8.68 1.20
N LEU A 66 16.35 8.94 -0.06
CA LEU A 66 17.58 8.45 -0.68
C LEU A 66 18.85 9.07 -0.09
N ASN A 67 18.75 10.30 0.42
CA ASN A 67 19.86 10.99 1.08
C ASN A 67 19.93 10.76 2.59
N HIS A 68 18.87 10.19 3.18
CA HIS A 68 18.79 9.90 4.63
C HIS A 68 18.23 8.49 4.84
N PRO A 69 18.87 7.44 4.27
CA PRO A 69 18.41 6.07 4.47
C PRO A 69 18.66 5.62 5.90
N GLU A 70 17.82 4.72 6.40
CA GLU A 70 18.01 4.13 7.71
C GLU A 70 19.08 3.02 7.66
N GLY A 71 20.05 3.10 8.55
CA GLY A 71 21.07 2.04 8.75
C GLY A 71 22.13 1.93 7.65
N MET A 72 22.22 2.90 6.73
CA MET A 72 23.24 2.93 5.69
C MET A 72 23.59 4.37 5.29
N ASP A 73 24.66 4.53 4.54
CA ASP A 73 25.09 5.84 4.03
C ASP A 73 24.15 6.38 2.93
N PRO A 74 24.10 7.70 2.73
CA PRO A 74 23.38 8.30 1.61
C PRO A 74 23.75 7.70 0.26
N LEU A 75 22.78 7.54 -0.65
CA LEU A 75 23.01 6.92 -1.96
C LEU A 75 24.23 7.50 -2.68
N HIS A 76 24.33 8.82 -2.76
CA HIS A 76 25.44 9.49 -3.47
C HIS A 76 26.81 9.21 -2.88
N SER A 77 26.93 8.97 -1.57
CA SER A 77 28.22 8.67 -0.93
C SER A 77 28.71 7.25 -1.19
N MET A 78 27.84 6.36 -1.62
CA MET A 78 28.16 4.98 -1.95
C MET A 78 28.58 4.79 -3.41
N LEU A 79 28.31 5.79 -4.27
CA LEU A 79 28.57 5.70 -5.70
C LEU A 79 30.04 5.95 -6.01
N LYS A 80 30.54 5.25 -7.04
CA LYS A 80 31.90 5.42 -7.59
C LYS A 80 31.85 5.37 -9.11
N PRO A 81 32.66 6.16 -9.81
CA PRO A 81 32.72 6.11 -11.27
C PRO A 81 32.92 4.69 -11.80
N GLY A 82 32.11 4.31 -12.80
CA GLY A 82 32.14 2.97 -13.39
C GLY A 82 31.52 1.86 -12.55
N MET A 83 30.89 2.17 -11.42
CA MET A 83 30.16 1.20 -10.62
C MET A 83 28.97 0.63 -11.38
N LYS A 84 28.75 -0.68 -11.26
CA LYS A 84 27.55 -1.34 -11.77
C LYS A 84 26.47 -1.31 -10.67
N VAL A 85 25.31 -0.78 -11.00
CA VAL A 85 24.16 -0.71 -10.07
C VAL A 85 23.04 -1.59 -10.61
N THR A 86 22.43 -2.37 -9.72
CA THR A 86 21.23 -3.14 -10.01
C THR A 86 20.06 -2.56 -9.24
N ILE A 87 18.98 -2.23 -9.93
CA ILE A 87 17.73 -1.76 -9.32
C ILE A 87 16.72 -2.90 -9.40
N ALA A 88 16.29 -3.40 -8.24
CA ALA A 88 15.22 -4.40 -8.15
C ALA A 88 13.88 -3.69 -7.94
N VAL A 89 12.86 -4.11 -8.66
CA VAL A 89 11.50 -3.56 -8.60
C VAL A 89 10.53 -4.71 -8.36
N ASP A 90 9.58 -4.52 -7.45
CA ASP A 90 8.53 -5.50 -7.19
C ASP A 90 7.62 -5.67 -8.41
N ASP A 91 7.15 -6.90 -8.58
CA ASP A 91 6.16 -7.24 -9.59
C ASP A 91 4.80 -6.62 -9.27
N ILE A 92 4.02 -6.36 -10.32
CA ILE A 92 2.63 -5.87 -10.25
C ILE A 92 1.59 -7.00 -10.13
N SER A 93 2.02 -8.21 -9.82
CA SER A 93 1.15 -9.40 -9.72
C SER A 93 0.09 -9.31 -8.61
N MET A 94 0.29 -8.43 -7.63
CA MET A 94 -0.73 -8.17 -6.62
C MET A 94 -1.81 -7.21 -7.14
N PRO A 95 -3.11 -7.45 -6.83
CA PRO A 95 -4.20 -6.54 -7.18
C PRO A 95 -4.12 -5.26 -6.36
N LEU A 96 -3.24 -4.37 -6.74
CA LEU A 96 -3.11 -3.04 -6.16
C LEU A 96 -4.08 -2.09 -6.85
N PRO A 97 -4.59 -1.06 -6.15
CA PRO A 97 -5.34 0.01 -6.78
C PRO A 97 -4.54 0.62 -7.94
N MET A 98 -5.23 0.97 -9.02
CA MET A 98 -4.59 1.66 -10.14
C MET A 98 -3.92 2.94 -9.66
N MET A 99 -2.64 3.09 -9.94
CA MET A 99 -1.90 4.30 -9.63
C MET A 99 -2.17 5.38 -10.67
N ARG A 100 -2.01 6.64 -10.27
CA ARG A 100 -2.08 7.77 -11.20
C ARG A 100 -0.88 7.76 -12.12
N THR A 101 -1.02 8.37 -13.29
CA THR A 101 0.10 8.62 -14.21
C THR A 101 0.75 9.98 -13.88
N PRO A 102 2.08 10.07 -13.73
CA PRO A 102 3.01 8.95 -13.70
C PRO A 102 2.87 8.09 -12.45
N ASP A 103 3.11 6.79 -12.61
CA ASP A 103 3.17 5.83 -11.50
C ASP A 103 4.29 6.22 -10.53
N ILE A 104 4.08 5.98 -9.24
CA ILE A 104 5.08 6.32 -8.23
C ILE A 104 6.41 5.57 -8.44
N ARG A 105 6.36 4.34 -8.94
CA ARG A 105 7.55 3.53 -9.27
C ARG A 105 8.35 4.18 -10.40
N GLN A 106 7.66 4.65 -11.44
CA GLN A 106 8.30 5.42 -12.51
C GLN A 106 8.99 6.66 -11.94
N THR A 107 8.29 7.44 -11.11
CA THR A 107 8.87 8.65 -10.49
C THR A 107 10.10 8.32 -9.63
N VAL A 108 10.06 7.23 -8.86
CA VAL A 108 11.22 6.77 -8.06
C VAL A 108 12.39 6.39 -8.97
N LEU A 109 12.13 5.60 -10.02
CA LEU A 109 13.17 5.17 -10.96
C LEU A 109 13.84 6.36 -11.68
N GLU A 110 13.05 7.31 -12.14
CA GLU A 110 13.56 8.53 -12.79
C GLU A 110 14.50 9.31 -11.85
N ILE A 111 14.09 9.50 -10.58
CA ILE A 111 14.90 10.19 -9.57
C ILE A 111 16.17 9.40 -9.25
N VAL A 112 16.08 8.08 -9.08
CA VAL A 112 17.27 7.25 -8.82
C VAL A 112 18.23 7.31 -10.00
N CYS A 113 17.76 7.15 -11.25
CA CYS A 113 18.59 7.24 -12.43
C CYS A 113 19.28 8.62 -12.56
N GLU A 114 18.56 9.69 -12.27
CA GLU A 114 19.12 11.04 -12.24
C GLU A 114 20.26 11.16 -11.21
N MET A 115 20.04 10.68 -9.98
CA MET A 115 21.05 10.70 -8.92
C MET A 115 22.25 9.77 -9.18
N LEU A 116 22.13 8.80 -10.09
CA LEU A 116 23.23 7.91 -10.48
C LEU A 116 24.12 8.53 -11.58
N THR A 117 23.66 9.58 -12.26
CA THR A 117 24.37 10.21 -13.38
C THR A 117 25.03 11.54 -13.03
N ASP A 118 24.68 12.12 -11.89
CA ASP A 118 25.29 13.35 -11.33
C ASP A 118 26.60 13.04 -10.61
#